data_e13f49faf0ed84d409ca9bc7b1552877
#
_entry.id   e13f49faf0ed84d409ca9bc7b1552877
#
_cell.length_a   1.000
_cell.length_b   1.000
_cell.length_c   1.000
_cell.angle_alpha   90.00
_cell.angle_beta   90.00
_cell.angle_gamma   90.00
#
_symmetry.space_group_name_H-M   'P 1'
#
loop_
_entity.id
_entity.type
_entity.pdbx_description
1 polymer ?
#
loop_
_entity_poly.entity_id
_entity_poly.type
_entity_poly.pdbx_seq_one_letter_code
_entity_poly.pdbx_strand_id
1 'polypeptide(L)'
;MQSENTSELKEKVVAINRVAKVVKGGRTFRFSAVVVVGDEQGHIGVGNGKASEVPDAIRKAIDEAKKNLVEVPIVGTTIPHKETGIFGAGKVLVMPAAPGTGVIAGSAVRAVVECAGIDNIVTKSIGSTNKINIVYSTIKGLASLFNANQVARNRGKEVVELVGKKAAAELEQSAHRVQNTEEAQAE
;
A
#
# COMPACT_ATOMS: atom_id res chain seq x y z
N MET A 1 2.73 -27.00 -5.05
CA MET A 1 3.97 -26.34 -5.46
C MET A 1 3.54 -24.95 -5.92
N GLN A 2 3.67 -23.95 -5.05
CA GLN A 2 3.41 -22.57 -5.40
C GLN A 2 4.71 -22.05 -6.00
N SER A 3 4.66 -21.68 -7.28
CA SER A 3 5.75 -21.02 -7.97
C SER A 3 6.00 -19.67 -7.29
N GLU A 4 7.13 -19.56 -6.60
CA GLU A 4 7.65 -18.30 -6.08
C GLU A 4 8.02 -17.41 -7.29
N ASN A 5 7.06 -16.58 -7.70
CA ASN A 5 7.36 -15.40 -8.51
C ASN A 5 8.13 -14.46 -7.59
N THR A 6 9.45 -14.55 -7.62
CA THR A 6 10.36 -13.65 -6.90
C THR A 6 10.49 -12.34 -7.70
N SER A 7 9.38 -11.61 -7.84
CA SER A 7 9.46 -10.18 -8.15
C SER A 7 10.26 -9.54 -7.02
N GLU A 8 11.27 -8.76 -7.35
CA GLU A 8 12.11 -8.07 -6.37
C GLU A 8 11.23 -7.15 -5.52
N LEU A 9 10.86 -7.60 -4.32
CA LEU A 9 10.03 -6.83 -3.40
C LEU A 9 10.85 -5.66 -2.86
N LYS A 10 10.40 -4.44 -3.10
CA LYS A 10 10.96 -3.24 -2.46
C LYS A 10 10.57 -3.18 -1.00
N GLU A 11 11.55 -2.95 -0.14
CA GLU A 11 11.38 -2.89 1.31
C GLU A 11 11.68 -1.46 1.80
N LYS A 12 10.75 -0.86 2.56
CA LYS A 12 10.93 0.47 3.15
C LYS A 12 10.67 0.46 4.65
N VAL A 13 11.66 0.89 5.42
CA VAL A 13 11.52 1.06 6.87
C VAL A 13 10.83 2.39 7.16
N VAL A 14 9.63 2.34 7.75
CA VAL A 14 8.83 3.52 8.10
C VAL A 14 9.22 4.12 9.44
N ALA A 15 9.48 3.26 10.44
CA ALA A 15 9.85 3.70 11.78
C ALA A 15 10.60 2.62 12.54
N ILE A 16 11.58 3.06 13.35
CA ILE A 16 12.26 2.24 14.34
C ILE A 16 12.10 2.96 15.68
N ASN A 17 11.56 2.26 16.67
CA ASN A 17 11.36 2.80 18.01
C ASN A 17 12.02 1.91 19.05
N ARG A 18 12.74 2.52 20.02
CA ARG A 18 13.22 1.82 21.19
C ARG A 18 12.08 1.70 22.20
N VAL A 19 11.74 0.49 22.58
CA VAL A 19 10.68 0.19 23.56
C VAL A 19 11.29 -0.45 24.81
N ALA A 20 10.70 -0.23 25.97
CA ALA A 20 11.17 -0.79 27.22
C ALA A 20 10.06 -1.56 27.93
N LYS A 21 10.41 -2.74 28.49
CA LYS A 21 9.57 -3.47 29.44
C LYS A 21 10.16 -3.24 30.83
N VAL A 22 9.34 -2.72 31.73
CA VAL A 22 9.72 -2.53 33.14
C VAL A 22 9.47 -3.84 33.90
N VAL A 23 10.46 -4.34 34.59
CA VAL A 23 10.44 -5.53 35.44
C VAL A 23 10.98 -5.18 36.83
N LYS A 24 10.81 -6.06 37.84
CA LYS A 24 11.27 -5.82 39.22
C LYS A 24 12.76 -5.46 39.35
N GLY A 25 13.60 -5.95 38.41
CA GLY A 25 15.05 -5.68 38.37
C GLY A 25 15.49 -4.51 37.49
N GLY A 26 14.54 -3.75 36.87
CA GLY A 26 14.91 -2.63 35.99
C GLY A 26 14.12 -2.58 34.68
N ARG A 27 14.78 -2.04 33.62
CA ARG A 27 14.17 -1.88 32.29
C ARG A 27 14.89 -2.73 31.26
N THR A 28 14.17 -3.63 30.61
CA THR A 28 14.68 -4.38 29.45
C THR A 28 14.30 -3.66 28.19
N PHE A 29 15.29 -3.21 27.42
CA PHE A 29 15.11 -2.49 26.17
C PHE A 29 14.99 -3.45 24.99
N ARG A 30 14.14 -3.11 24.03
CA ARG A 30 14.00 -3.77 22.74
C ARG A 30 13.76 -2.73 21.66
N PHE A 31 13.85 -3.14 20.40
CA PHE A 31 13.54 -2.32 19.24
C PHE A 31 12.28 -2.84 18.55
N SER A 32 11.43 -1.91 18.12
CA SER A 32 10.27 -2.20 17.26
C SER A 32 10.48 -1.51 15.94
N ALA A 33 10.44 -2.27 14.85
CA ALA A 33 10.53 -1.76 13.48
C ALA A 33 9.19 -1.96 12.77
N VAL A 34 8.76 -0.95 12.01
CA VAL A 34 7.62 -1.01 11.10
C VAL A 34 8.17 -0.93 9.68
N VAL A 35 7.88 -1.95 8.88
CA VAL A 35 8.37 -2.07 7.51
C VAL A 35 7.18 -2.26 6.57
N VAL A 36 7.27 -1.65 5.41
CA VAL A 36 6.36 -1.85 4.28
C VAL A 36 7.13 -2.54 3.18
N VAL A 37 6.51 -3.53 2.55
CA VAL A 37 7.06 -4.30 1.43
C VAL A 37 6.07 -4.24 0.29
N GLY A 38 6.53 -4.12 -0.95
CA GLY A 38 5.68 -4.12 -2.13
C GLY A 38 6.45 -4.41 -3.41
N ASP A 39 5.73 -4.79 -4.45
CA ASP A 39 6.27 -5.16 -5.77
C ASP A 39 6.19 -4.03 -6.81
N GLU A 40 5.70 -2.85 -6.42
CA GLU A 40 5.39 -1.72 -7.33
C GLU A 40 4.34 -2.06 -8.42
N GLN A 41 3.61 -3.15 -8.26
CA GLN A 41 2.57 -3.61 -9.18
C GLN A 41 1.19 -3.73 -8.52
N GLY A 42 1.02 -3.09 -7.37
CA GLY A 42 -0.23 -3.09 -6.62
C GLY A 42 -0.27 -4.04 -5.43
N HIS A 43 0.76 -4.83 -5.16
CA HIS A 43 0.80 -5.66 -3.96
C HIS A 43 1.64 -4.97 -2.88
N ILE A 44 1.05 -4.77 -1.71
CA ILE A 44 1.71 -4.16 -0.57
C ILE A 44 1.44 -4.94 0.70
N GLY A 45 2.45 -5.04 1.55
CA GLY A 45 2.33 -5.63 2.87
C GLY A 45 2.95 -4.76 3.95
N VAL A 46 2.49 -4.91 5.19
CA VAL A 46 3.09 -4.26 6.34
C VAL A 46 3.38 -5.27 7.42
N GLY A 47 4.52 -5.10 8.07
CA GLY A 47 4.93 -5.88 9.21
C GLY A 47 5.49 -5.02 10.35
N ASN A 48 5.34 -5.53 11.58
CA ASN A 48 5.82 -4.89 12.80
C ASN A 48 6.67 -5.87 13.61
N GLY A 49 7.97 -5.84 13.41
CA GLY A 49 8.93 -6.70 14.11
C GLY A 49 9.42 -6.12 15.44
N LYS A 50 9.65 -6.98 16.43
CA LYS A 50 10.29 -6.62 17.71
C LYS A 50 11.42 -7.57 18.04
N ALA A 51 12.61 -7.03 18.35
CA ALA A 51 13.78 -7.81 18.76
C ALA A 51 14.66 -7.03 19.74
N SER A 52 15.72 -7.67 20.26
CA SER A 52 16.76 -7.04 21.07
C SER A 52 17.65 -6.13 20.25
N GLU A 53 17.85 -6.45 18.98
CA GLU A 53 18.65 -5.72 18.02
C GLU A 53 17.82 -5.17 16.88
N VAL A 54 18.30 -4.07 16.28
CA VAL A 54 17.58 -3.40 15.16
C VAL A 54 17.52 -4.27 13.91
N PRO A 55 18.61 -4.91 13.44
CA PRO A 55 18.56 -5.75 12.24
C PRO A 55 17.56 -6.91 12.36
N ASP A 56 17.52 -7.56 13.52
CA ASP A 56 16.58 -8.65 13.77
C ASP A 56 15.12 -8.17 13.82
N ALA A 57 14.87 -6.97 14.35
CA ALA A 57 13.54 -6.38 14.36
C ALA A 57 13.08 -6.08 12.93
N ILE A 58 13.95 -5.57 12.07
CA ILE A 58 13.66 -5.31 10.66
C ILE A 58 13.38 -6.62 9.92
N ARG A 59 14.24 -7.64 10.05
CA ARG A 59 14.04 -8.95 9.40
C ARG A 59 12.70 -9.57 9.76
N LYS A 60 12.33 -9.58 11.05
CA LYS A 60 11.03 -10.07 11.49
C LYS A 60 9.86 -9.27 10.93
N ALA A 61 10.02 -7.93 10.80
CA ALA A 61 9.00 -7.09 10.20
C ALA A 61 8.82 -7.39 8.70
N ILE A 62 9.90 -7.63 7.96
CA ILE A 62 9.88 -8.02 6.55
C ILE A 62 9.16 -9.36 6.38
N ASP A 63 9.51 -10.37 7.19
CA ASP A 63 8.89 -11.70 7.14
C ASP A 63 7.37 -11.63 7.44
N GLU A 64 6.95 -10.76 8.35
CA GLU A 64 5.54 -10.51 8.64
C GLU A 64 4.86 -9.77 7.49
N ALA A 65 5.51 -8.76 6.90
CA ALA A 65 4.97 -8.02 5.78
C ALA A 65 4.74 -8.91 4.54
N LYS A 66 5.68 -9.80 4.23
CA LYS A 66 5.56 -10.77 3.12
C LYS A 66 4.40 -11.75 3.28
N LYS A 67 3.98 -12.04 4.50
CA LYS A 67 2.81 -12.90 4.78
C LYS A 67 1.48 -12.18 4.65
N ASN A 68 1.48 -10.87 4.78
CA ASN A 68 0.29 -10.01 4.81
C ASN A 68 0.22 -9.10 3.58
N LEU A 69 0.48 -9.64 2.39
CA LEU A 69 0.34 -8.90 1.14
C LEU A 69 -1.13 -8.67 0.83
N VAL A 70 -1.46 -7.46 0.41
CA VAL A 70 -2.79 -6.99 0.04
C VAL A 70 -2.71 -6.39 -1.35
N GLU A 71 -3.67 -6.74 -2.21
CA GLU A 71 -3.80 -6.18 -3.54
C GLU A 71 -4.51 -4.82 -3.49
N VAL A 72 -3.97 -3.85 -4.22
CA VAL A 72 -4.49 -2.49 -4.36
C VAL A 72 -4.82 -2.22 -5.82
N PRO A 73 -6.05 -1.84 -6.15
CA PRO A 73 -6.42 -1.51 -7.52
C PRO A 73 -5.75 -0.20 -7.96
N ILE A 74 -4.93 -0.27 -8.99
CA ILE A 74 -4.27 0.86 -9.64
C ILE A 74 -4.89 1.09 -11.01
N VAL A 75 -5.08 2.35 -11.38
CA VAL A 75 -5.57 2.77 -12.69
C VAL A 75 -4.53 3.66 -13.34
N GLY A 76 -3.80 3.12 -14.31
CA GLY A 76 -2.66 3.80 -14.92
C GLY A 76 -1.57 4.09 -13.89
N THR A 77 -1.41 5.34 -13.48
CA THR A 77 -0.39 5.80 -12.51
C THR A 77 -0.99 6.27 -11.18
N THR A 78 -2.30 6.10 -10.98
CA THR A 78 -3.04 6.63 -9.82
C THR A 78 -4.09 5.63 -9.32
N ILE A 79 -4.88 6.03 -8.33
CA ILE A 79 -5.97 5.25 -7.74
C ILE A 79 -7.31 5.55 -8.44
N PRO A 80 -8.28 4.60 -8.46
CA PRO A 80 -9.55 4.76 -9.17
C PRO A 80 -10.46 5.88 -8.61
N HIS A 81 -10.51 6.05 -7.30
CA HIS A 81 -11.36 7.06 -6.67
C HIS A 81 -10.81 7.50 -5.31
N LYS A 82 -11.36 8.59 -4.79
CA LYS A 82 -11.10 9.11 -3.46
C LYS A 82 -11.65 8.16 -2.38
N GLU A 83 -10.82 7.90 -1.34
CA GLU A 83 -11.22 7.05 -0.21
C GLU A 83 -10.60 7.56 1.11
N THR A 84 -11.21 7.17 2.23
CA THR A 84 -10.69 7.48 3.57
C THR A 84 -10.46 6.19 4.36
N GLY A 85 -9.21 5.81 4.49
CA GLY A 85 -8.84 4.65 5.31
C GLY A 85 -8.83 5.00 6.79
N ILE A 86 -9.38 4.11 7.61
CA ILE A 86 -9.48 4.28 9.07
C ILE A 86 -8.92 3.03 9.77
N PHE A 87 -7.99 3.26 10.70
CA PHE A 87 -7.46 2.22 11.58
C PHE A 87 -7.17 2.79 12.97
N GLY A 88 -7.89 2.33 13.98
CA GLY A 88 -7.82 2.91 15.32
C GLY A 88 -8.10 4.42 15.29
N ALA A 89 -7.19 5.22 15.82
CA ALA A 89 -7.27 6.68 15.79
C ALA A 89 -6.65 7.30 14.50
N GLY A 90 -6.07 6.48 13.60
CA GLY A 90 -5.52 6.93 12.33
C GLY A 90 -6.62 7.12 11.29
N LYS A 91 -6.57 8.24 10.56
CA LYS A 91 -7.42 8.54 9.41
C LYS A 91 -6.55 9.11 8.30
N VAL A 92 -6.56 8.48 7.14
CA VAL A 92 -5.80 8.94 5.97
C VAL A 92 -6.75 9.04 4.78
N LEU A 93 -6.83 10.25 4.24
CA LEU A 93 -7.53 10.53 3.01
C LEU A 93 -6.57 10.28 1.85
N VAL A 94 -6.98 9.50 0.86
CA VAL A 94 -6.29 9.28 -0.41
C VAL A 94 -7.16 9.82 -1.55
N MET A 95 -6.56 10.53 -2.49
CA MET A 95 -7.25 11.12 -3.64
C MET A 95 -6.44 10.88 -4.90
N PRO A 96 -7.09 10.51 -6.02
CA PRO A 96 -6.41 10.40 -7.30
C PRO A 96 -5.84 11.75 -7.73
N ALA A 97 -4.74 11.73 -8.48
CA ALA A 97 -4.10 12.91 -9.01
C ALA A 97 -3.82 12.77 -10.51
N ALA A 98 -3.76 13.90 -11.20
CA ALA A 98 -3.41 13.93 -12.62
C ALA A 98 -1.95 13.47 -12.85
N PRO A 99 -1.64 12.86 -13.99
CA PRO A 99 -0.28 12.51 -14.36
C PRO A 99 0.67 13.72 -14.25
N GLY A 100 1.85 13.50 -13.64
CA GLY A 100 2.84 14.55 -13.39
C GLY A 100 2.71 15.28 -12.06
N THR A 101 1.66 15.05 -11.27
CA THR A 101 1.52 15.61 -9.92
C THR A 101 2.54 15.03 -8.94
N GLY A 102 2.89 13.75 -9.14
CA GLY A 102 3.76 13.01 -8.23
C GLY A 102 3.08 12.60 -6.91
N VAL A 103 3.86 12.07 -5.99
CA VAL A 103 3.39 11.61 -4.68
C VAL A 103 3.39 12.77 -3.68
N ILE A 104 2.21 13.26 -3.32
CA ILE A 104 2.02 14.27 -2.27
C ILE A 104 1.51 13.56 -1.01
N ALA A 105 2.46 13.15 -0.15
CA ALA A 105 2.17 12.33 1.02
C ALA A 105 3.14 12.58 2.18
N GLY A 106 2.69 12.37 3.40
CA GLY A 106 3.56 12.31 4.58
C GLY A 106 4.47 11.08 4.54
N SER A 107 5.59 11.10 5.24
CA SER A 107 6.65 10.06 5.13
C SER A 107 6.15 8.62 5.26
N ALA A 108 5.25 8.36 6.21
CA ALA A 108 4.70 7.01 6.43
C ALA A 108 3.75 6.57 5.30
N VAL A 109 2.91 7.49 4.80
CA VAL A 109 2.00 7.23 3.67
C VAL A 109 2.79 7.09 2.38
N ARG A 110 3.80 7.95 2.18
CA ARG A 110 4.69 7.92 1.01
C ARG A 110 5.37 6.55 0.85
N ALA A 111 5.90 5.99 1.94
CA ALA A 111 6.51 4.66 1.90
C ALA A 111 5.55 3.58 1.39
N VAL A 112 4.27 3.62 1.82
CA VAL A 112 3.23 2.68 1.38
C VAL A 112 2.91 2.85 -0.11
N VAL A 113 2.68 4.09 -0.54
CA VAL A 113 2.26 4.43 -1.91
C VAL A 113 3.35 4.10 -2.92
N GLU A 114 4.61 4.41 -2.60
CA GLU A 114 5.76 4.10 -3.47
C GLU A 114 6.03 2.59 -3.56
N CYS A 115 5.85 1.81 -2.47
CA CYS A 115 5.93 0.35 -2.53
C CYS A 115 4.76 -0.28 -3.32
N ALA A 116 3.60 0.39 -3.37
CA ALA A 116 2.47 -0.04 -4.19
C ALA A 116 2.64 0.24 -5.69
N GLY A 117 3.59 1.11 -6.08
CA GLY A 117 3.78 1.53 -7.48
C GLY A 117 2.82 2.62 -7.95
N ILE A 118 2.33 3.46 -7.03
CA ILE A 118 1.46 4.58 -7.36
C ILE A 118 2.32 5.84 -7.52
N ASP A 119 2.36 6.42 -8.73
CA ASP A 119 3.19 7.59 -9.05
C ASP A 119 2.49 8.92 -8.77
N ASN A 120 1.16 8.96 -8.92
CA ASN A 120 0.40 10.21 -8.82
C ASN A 120 -0.74 10.07 -7.81
N ILE A 121 -0.58 10.68 -6.63
CA ILE A 121 -1.56 10.64 -5.56
C ILE A 121 -1.42 11.85 -4.64
N VAL A 122 -2.56 12.35 -4.15
CA VAL A 122 -2.62 13.35 -3.10
C VAL A 122 -3.20 12.73 -1.84
N THR A 123 -2.50 12.88 -0.72
CA THR A 123 -2.93 12.28 0.54
C THR A 123 -2.91 13.27 1.69
N LYS A 124 -3.77 13.04 2.68
CA LYS A 124 -3.79 13.83 3.92
C LYS A 124 -4.07 12.93 5.12
N SER A 125 -3.15 12.94 6.09
CA SER A 125 -3.39 12.35 7.41
C SER A 125 -4.18 13.32 8.29
N ILE A 126 -5.34 12.91 8.78
CA ILE A 126 -6.30 13.75 9.51
C ILE A 126 -6.38 13.34 11.00
N GLY A 127 -6.05 12.09 11.30
CA GLY A 127 -6.16 11.54 12.65
C GLY A 127 -4.84 11.55 13.42
N SER A 128 -4.57 10.46 14.12
CA SER A 128 -3.36 10.25 14.92
C SER A 128 -2.08 10.38 14.09
N THR A 129 -1.04 10.95 14.69
CA THR A 129 0.32 11.03 14.10
C THR A 129 1.15 9.76 14.30
N ASN A 130 0.61 8.74 14.97
CA ASN A 130 1.30 7.47 15.17
C ASN A 130 1.52 6.77 13.82
N LYS A 131 2.79 6.56 13.46
CA LYS A 131 3.19 5.97 12.17
C LYS A 131 2.58 4.60 11.91
N ILE A 132 2.43 3.76 12.93
CA ILE A 132 1.76 2.46 12.82
C ILE A 132 0.31 2.65 12.36
N ASN A 133 -0.44 3.49 13.05
CA ASN A 133 -1.85 3.74 12.71
C ASN A 133 -2.00 4.35 11.31
N ILE A 134 -1.08 5.24 10.92
CA ILE A 134 -1.08 5.86 9.59
C ILE A 134 -0.86 4.80 8.51
N VAL A 135 0.14 3.92 8.65
CA VAL A 135 0.42 2.86 7.67
C VAL A 135 -0.77 1.93 7.51
N TYR A 136 -1.31 1.40 8.62
CA TYR A 136 -2.47 0.51 8.57
C TYR A 136 -3.72 1.19 8.03
N SER A 137 -3.96 2.47 8.36
CA SER A 137 -5.10 3.20 7.78
C SER A 137 -4.92 3.44 6.28
N THR A 138 -3.69 3.71 5.82
CA THR A 138 -3.41 3.85 4.39
C THR A 138 -3.68 2.55 3.64
N ILE A 139 -3.16 1.43 4.12
CA ILE A 139 -3.38 0.12 3.49
C ILE A 139 -4.87 -0.24 3.47
N LYS A 140 -5.58 -0.03 4.57
CA LYS A 140 -7.04 -0.25 4.59
C LYS A 140 -7.79 0.64 3.61
N GLY A 141 -7.40 1.91 3.48
CA GLY A 141 -8.00 2.82 2.50
C GLY A 141 -7.74 2.38 1.07
N LEU A 142 -6.51 1.93 0.76
CA LEU A 142 -6.16 1.43 -0.57
C LEU A 142 -6.83 0.08 -0.88
N ALA A 143 -6.94 -0.82 0.10
CA ALA A 143 -7.60 -2.11 -0.06
C ALA A 143 -9.14 -2.01 -0.21
N SER A 144 -9.75 -0.91 0.26
CA SER A 144 -11.19 -0.65 0.11
C SER A 144 -11.57 0.01 -1.21
N LEU A 145 -10.60 0.30 -2.07
CA LEU A 145 -10.86 0.85 -3.40
C LEU A 145 -11.55 -0.18 -4.30
N PHE A 146 -12.46 0.29 -5.13
CA PHE A 146 -13.19 -0.54 -6.09
C PHE A 146 -12.78 -0.21 -7.52
N ASN A 147 -12.54 -1.24 -8.31
CA ASN A 147 -12.37 -1.11 -9.75
C ASN A 147 -13.71 -0.81 -10.42
N ALA A 148 -13.69 -0.02 -11.50
CA ALA A 148 -14.89 0.29 -12.29
C ALA A 148 -15.62 -0.97 -12.76
N ASN A 149 -14.89 -2.03 -13.12
CA ASN A 149 -15.43 -3.33 -13.51
C ASN A 149 -16.22 -4.01 -12.38
N GLN A 150 -15.75 -3.94 -11.13
CA GLN A 150 -16.46 -4.49 -9.97
C GLN A 150 -17.76 -3.75 -9.70
N VAL A 151 -17.72 -2.41 -9.79
CA VAL A 151 -18.90 -1.56 -9.60
C VAL A 151 -19.93 -1.81 -10.71
N ALA A 152 -19.48 -1.95 -11.96
CA ALA A 152 -20.31 -2.25 -13.11
C ALA A 152 -21.06 -3.59 -12.94
N ARG A 153 -20.33 -4.65 -12.57
CA ARG A 153 -20.92 -5.97 -12.27
C ARG A 153 -21.95 -5.91 -11.15
N ASN A 154 -21.63 -5.21 -10.05
CA ASN A 154 -22.52 -5.09 -8.89
C ASN A 154 -23.80 -4.30 -9.23
N ARG A 155 -23.75 -3.37 -10.18
CA ARG A 155 -24.90 -2.56 -10.63
C ARG A 155 -25.61 -3.10 -11.86
N GLY A 156 -25.10 -4.18 -12.48
CA GLY A 156 -25.64 -4.73 -13.73
C GLY A 156 -25.60 -3.76 -14.91
N LYS A 157 -24.57 -2.88 -14.96
CA LYS A 157 -24.39 -1.84 -15.99
C LYS A 157 -23.05 -2.02 -16.70
N GLU A 158 -22.94 -1.48 -17.89
CA GLU A 158 -21.66 -1.42 -18.60
C GLU A 158 -20.74 -0.35 -18.00
N VAL A 159 -19.42 -0.59 -18.06
CA VAL A 159 -18.39 0.34 -17.51
C VAL A 159 -18.50 1.71 -18.18
N VAL A 160 -18.79 1.74 -19.48
CA VAL A 160 -18.95 2.97 -20.26
C VAL A 160 -20.07 3.87 -19.74
N GLU A 161 -21.16 3.27 -19.21
CA GLU A 161 -22.28 4.03 -18.62
C GLU A 161 -21.92 4.64 -17.26
N LEU A 162 -20.97 4.04 -16.53
CA LEU A 162 -20.57 4.50 -15.18
C LEU A 162 -19.52 5.60 -15.22
N VAL A 163 -18.51 5.45 -16.05
CA VAL A 163 -17.33 6.35 -16.08
C VAL A 163 -17.28 7.26 -17.32
N GLY A 164 -18.15 7.04 -18.30
CA GLY A 164 -18.17 7.75 -19.57
C GLY A 164 -17.13 7.21 -20.57
N LYS A 165 -17.36 7.51 -21.87
CA LYS A 165 -16.57 6.93 -22.98
C LYS A 165 -15.06 7.19 -22.90
N LYS A 166 -14.63 8.40 -22.47
CA LYS A 166 -13.19 8.75 -22.38
C LYS A 166 -12.49 7.98 -21.29
N ALA A 167 -13.05 7.94 -20.08
CA ALA A 167 -12.47 7.24 -18.96
C ALA A 167 -12.50 5.71 -19.13
N ALA A 168 -13.50 5.17 -19.81
CA ALA A 168 -13.56 3.75 -20.16
C ALA A 168 -12.42 3.36 -21.11
N ALA A 169 -12.11 4.17 -22.13
CA ALA A 169 -11.00 3.94 -23.05
C ALA A 169 -9.62 4.01 -22.34
N GLU A 170 -9.45 4.91 -21.38
CA GLU A 170 -8.22 4.99 -20.56
C GLU A 170 -8.06 3.75 -19.67
N LEU A 171 -9.16 3.25 -19.10
CA LEU A 171 -9.17 2.02 -18.31
C LEU A 171 -8.79 0.78 -19.13
N GLU A 172 -9.32 0.66 -20.36
CA GLU A 172 -8.98 -0.42 -21.28
C GLU A 172 -7.50 -0.37 -21.70
N GLN A 173 -6.98 0.81 -22.01
CA GLN A 173 -5.56 0.98 -22.34
C GLN A 173 -4.63 0.66 -21.18
N SER A 174 -5.01 0.99 -19.94
CA SER A 174 -4.23 0.64 -18.75
C SER A 174 -4.23 -0.86 -18.48
N ALA A 175 -5.35 -1.55 -18.70
CA ALA A 175 -5.46 -3.01 -18.58
C ALA A 175 -4.58 -3.74 -19.61
N HIS A 176 -4.57 -3.28 -20.87
CA HIS A 176 -3.69 -3.84 -21.90
C HIS A 176 -2.20 -3.64 -21.63
N ARG A 177 -1.81 -2.52 -20.98
CA ARG A 177 -0.41 -2.32 -20.59
C ARG A 177 0.05 -3.32 -19.55
N VAL A 178 -0.77 -3.63 -18.57
CA VAL A 178 -0.44 -4.62 -17.53
C VAL A 178 -0.27 -6.01 -18.15
N GLN A 179 -1.20 -6.43 -19.02
CA GLN A 179 -1.12 -7.72 -19.71
C GLN A 179 0.14 -7.86 -20.58
N ASN A 180 0.47 -6.84 -21.36
CA ASN A 180 1.68 -6.85 -22.20
C ASN A 180 2.99 -6.88 -21.37
N THR A 181 2.98 -6.36 -20.16
CA THR A 181 4.14 -6.41 -19.26
C THR A 181 4.30 -7.79 -18.64
N GLU A 182 3.18 -8.48 -18.33
CA GLU A 182 3.19 -9.86 -17.84
C GLU A 182 3.64 -10.85 -18.92
N GLU A 183 3.22 -10.66 -20.18
CA GLU A 183 3.63 -11.49 -21.31
C GLU A 183 5.12 -11.30 -21.67
N ALA A 184 5.63 -10.07 -21.58
CA ALA A 184 7.04 -9.76 -21.85
C ALA A 184 8.01 -10.26 -20.75
N GLN A 185 7.52 -10.61 -19.58
CA GLN A 185 8.28 -11.21 -18.47
C GLN A 185 8.18 -12.74 -18.45
N ALA A 186 7.32 -13.32 -19.27
CA ALA A 186 7.11 -14.76 -19.38
C ALA A 186 7.89 -15.41 -20.53
N GLU A 187 8.51 -14.61 -21.41
CA GLU A 187 9.48 -15.02 -22.45
C GLU A 187 10.94 -14.88 -21.95
#